data_20c87467e0f4a29565cdf7610bd40644
#
_entry.id   20c87467e0f4a29565cdf7610bd40644
#
_cell.length_a   1.000
_cell.length_b   1.000
_cell.length_c   1.000
_cell.angle_alpha   90.00
_cell.angle_beta   90.00
_cell.angle_gamma   90.00
#
_symmetry.space_group_name_H-M   'P 1'
#
loop_
_entity.id
_entity.type
_entity.pdbx_description
1 polymer ?
#
loop_
_entity_poly.entity_id
_entity_poly.type
_entity_poly.pdbx_seq_one_letter_code
_entity_poly.pdbx_strand_id
1 'polypeptide(L)'
;ASYDPKRGEGKYDTVELGATLDQALATKGEEAAGVKCTSCHKMTDEKLVGPGWKGVTERRTPQWIMNFITNPDPMIDKDPEVQAQLEICLVRMPNQGLSDDDARGILEYMRKNDGVK
;
A
#
# COMPACT_ATOMS: atom_id res chain seq x y z
N ALA A 1 18.88 7.56 13.29
CA ALA A 1 18.37 6.19 13.32
C ALA A 1 18.34 5.58 11.93
N SER A 2 18.59 4.29 11.86
CA SER A 2 18.57 3.56 10.58
C SER A 2 17.15 3.37 10.08
N TYR A 3 17.00 3.37 8.78
CA TYR A 3 15.75 3.04 8.14
C TYR A 3 15.39 1.56 8.39
N ASP A 4 14.15 1.28 8.78
CA ASP A 4 13.66 -0.09 8.99
C ASP A 4 12.90 -0.55 7.75
N PRO A 5 13.44 -1.46 6.94
CA PRO A 5 12.78 -1.90 5.71
C PRO A 5 11.53 -2.74 5.94
N LYS A 6 11.27 -3.20 7.15
CA LYS A 6 10.03 -3.93 7.47
C LYS A 6 8.89 -2.99 7.85
N ARG A 7 9.22 -1.85 8.45
CA ARG A 7 8.24 -0.86 8.89
C ARG A 7 8.01 0.25 7.86
N GLY A 8 9.03 0.63 7.12
CA GLY A 8 9.00 1.82 6.29
C GLY A 8 9.22 3.08 7.11
N GLU A 9 8.98 4.23 6.51
CA GLU A 9 9.17 5.54 7.13
C GLU A 9 7.83 6.26 7.20
N GLY A 10 7.39 6.63 8.41
CA GLY A 10 6.15 7.34 8.62
C GLY A 10 5.65 7.18 10.05
N LYS A 11 4.39 7.53 10.25
CA LYS A 11 3.79 7.58 11.60
C LYS A 11 3.28 6.23 12.11
N TYR A 12 3.23 5.21 11.27
CA TYR A 12 2.65 3.92 11.65
C TYR A 12 3.72 2.99 12.23
N ASP A 13 3.68 2.79 13.56
CA ASP A 13 4.53 1.79 14.24
C ASP A 13 3.82 0.46 14.34
N THR A 14 2.51 0.49 14.57
CA THR A 14 1.67 -0.70 14.65
C THR A 14 0.38 -0.45 13.86
N VAL A 15 -0.15 -1.49 13.25
CA VAL A 15 -1.44 -1.45 12.57
C VAL A 15 -2.24 -2.66 13.02
N GLU A 16 -3.39 -2.43 13.61
CA GLU A 16 -4.25 -3.52 14.07
C GLU A 16 -5.06 -4.09 12.92
N LEU A 17 -5.01 -5.39 12.77
CA LEU A 17 -5.78 -6.14 11.79
C LEU A 17 -6.69 -7.13 12.52
N GLY A 18 -7.94 -7.24 12.06
CA GLY A 18 -8.82 -8.27 12.55
C GLY A 18 -8.41 -9.66 12.06
N ALA A 19 -8.81 -10.70 12.77
CA ALA A 19 -8.59 -12.08 12.34
C ALA A 19 -9.36 -12.40 11.06
N THR A 20 -10.49 -11.72 10.84
CA THR A 20 -11.31 -11.84 9.64
C THR A 20 -11.32 -10.51 8.90
N LEU A 21 -11.78 -10.55 7.65
CA LEU A 21 -11.89 -9.34 6.84
C LEU A 21 -13.03 -8.44 7.33
N ASP A 22 -12.77 -7.15 7.44
CA ASP A 22 -13.80 -6.14 7.65
C ASP A 22 -14.36 -5.73 6.29
N GLN A 23 -15.51 -6.28 5.91
CA GLN A 23 -16.10 -6.08 4.59
C GLN A 23 -16.50 -4.63 4.34
N ALA A 24 -17.05 -3.95 5.35
CA ALA A 24 -17.43 -2.54 5.20
C ALA A 24 -16.21 -1.66 4.95
N LEU A 25 -15.13 -1.92 5.68
CA LEU A 25 -13.88 -1.19 5.52
C LEU A 25 -13.23 -1.48 4.16
N ALA A 26 -13.27 -2.74 3.71
CA ALA A 26 -12.73 -3.12 2.40
C ALA A 26 -13.52 -2.47 1.27
N THR A 27 -14.84 -2.36 1.39
CA THR A 27 -15.68 -1.69 0.39
C THR A 27 -15.34 -0.20 0.31
N LYS A 28 -15.15 0.44 1.46
CA LYS A 28 -14.70 1.84 1.50
C LYS A 28 -13.34 2.01 0.84
N GLY A 29 -12.43 1.07 1.09
CA GLY A 29 -11.10 1.07 0.49
C GLY A 29 -11.14 0.87 -1.03
N GLU A 30 -12.02 0.03 -1.49
CA GLU A 30 -12.21 -0.20 -2.93
C GLU A 30 -12.66 1.08 -3.64
N GLU A 31 -13.58 1.83 -3.05
CA GLU A 31 -14.03 3.11 -3.60
C GLU A 31 -12.89 4.12 -3.66
N ALA A 32 -12.12 4.26 -2.57
CA ALA A 32 -10.98 5.18 -2.53
C ALA A 32 -9.88 4.76 -3.51
N ALA A 33 -9.59 3.47 -3.59
CA ALA A 33 -8.58 2.94 -4.50
C ALA A 33 -8.98 3.13 -5.96
N GLY A 34 -10.26 2.97 -6.28
CA GLY A 34 -10.77 3.16 -7.64
C GLY A 34 -10.54 4.57 -8.16
N VAL A 35 -10.55 5.56 -7.27
CA VAL A 35 -10.29 6.96 -7.64
C VAL A 35 -8.79 7.25 -7.70
N LYS A 36 -8.00 6.73 -6.74
CA LYS A 36 -6.64 7.23 -6.49
C LYS A 36 -5.51 6.23 -6.83
N CYS A 37 -5.82 4.96 -6.97
CA CYS A 37 -4.78 3.92 -7.06
C CYS A 37 -4.84 3.09 -8.34
N THR A 38 -6.03 2.68 -8.77
CA THR A 38 -6.16 1.68 -9.85
C THR A 38 -5.91 2.22 -11.24
N SER A 39 -5.73 3.53 -11.40
CA SER A 39 -5.22 4.10 -12.65
C SER A 39 -3.76 3.69 -12.92
N CYS A 40 -3.02 3.34 -11.86
CA CYS A 40 -1.60 3.00 -11.92
C CYS A 40 -1.29 1.57 -11.46
N HIS A 41 -2.13 0.97 -10.64
CA HIS A 41 -1.93 -0.37 -10.07
C HIS A 41 -3.04 -1.31 -10.49
N LYS A 42 -2.66 -2.50 -10.94
CA LYS A 42 -3.62 -3.59 -11.18
C LYS A 42 -3.80 -4.41 -9.91
N MET A 43 -4.93 -5.07 -9.78
CA MET A 43 -5.21 -5.99 -8.67
C MET A 43 -4.55 -7.35 -8.86
N THR A 44 -4.00 -7.62 -10.03
CA THR A 44 -3.24 -8.81 -10.37
C THR A 44 -1.76 -8.59 -10.09
N ASP A 45 -0.91 -9.55 -10.47
CA ASP A 45 0.54 -9.40 -10.34
C ASP A 45 1.16 -8.65 -11.52
N GLU A 46 0.37 -8.25 -12.50
CA GLU A 46 0.85 -7.52 -13.66
C GLU A 46 1.16 -6.06 -13.34
N LYS A 47 2.24 -5.57 -13.93
CA LYS A 47 2.61 -4.16 -13.84
C LYS A 47 1.76 -3.33 -14.82
N LEU A 48 1.30 -2.17 -14.34
CA LEU A 48 0.70 -1.15 -15.19
C LEU A 48 1.64 0.06 -15.20
N VAL A 49 1.30 1.16 -14.53
CA VAL A 49 2.27 2.23 -14.24
C VAL A 49 3.09 1.86 -13.02
N GLY A 50 2.42 1.37 -11.98
CA GLY A 50 3.05 0.82 -10.80
C GLY A 50 2.95 -0.70 -10.75
N PRO A 51 3.54 -1.34 -9.72
CA PRO A 51 3.48 -2.79 -9.59
C PRO A 51 2.08 -3.28 -9.27
N GLY A 52 1.78 -4.51 -9.66
CA GLY A 52 0.51 -5.17 -9.33
C GLY A 52 0.39 -5.42 -7.82
N TRP A 53 -0.84 -5.42 -7.33
CA TRP A 53 -1.11 -5.53 -5.89
C TRP A 53 -1.29 -6.97 -5.39
N LYS A 54 -1.39 -7.93 -6.27
CA LYS A 54 -1.58 -9.33 -5.84
C LYS A 54 -0.44 -9.78 -4.94
N GLY A 55 -0.78 -10.27 -3.76
CA GLY A 55 0.21 -10.76 -2.78
C GLY A 55 0.90 -9.64 -1.99
N VAL A 56 0.50 -8.39 -2.13
CA VAL A 56 1.19 -7.28 -1.47
C VAL A 56 1.14 -7.40 0.06
N THR A 57 0.03 -7.89 0.62
CA THR A 57 -0.10 -8.03 2.07
C THR A 57 0.72 -9.21 2.62
N GLU A 58 1.19 -10.08 1.75
CA GLU A 58 2.10 -11.18 2.10
C GLU A 58 3.57 -10.75 1.98
N ARG A 59 3.87 -9.83 1.04
CA ARG A 59 5.23 -9.35 0.81
C ARG A 59 5.64 -8.22 1.74
N ARG A 60 4.66 -7.40 2.20
CA ARG A 60 4.92 -6.21 3.01
C ARG A 60 4.10 -6.24 4.29
N THR A 61 4.65 -5.70 5.36
CA THR A 61 3.92 -5.57 6.62
C THR A 61 2.81 -4.52 6.49
N PRO A 62 1.76 -4.60 7.33
CA PRO A 62 0.74 -3.55 7.36
C PRO A 62 1.31 -2.15 7.63
N GLN A 63 2.30 -2.05 8.51
CA GLN A 63 2.96 -0.80 8.81
C GLN A 63 3.64 -0.21 7.57
N TRP A 64 4.36 -1.05 6.82
CA TRP A 64 5.02 -0.63 5.60
C TRP A 64 4.03 -0.08 4.58
N ILE A 65 2.93 -0.82 4.37
CA ILE A 65 1.89 -0.42 3.41
C ILE A 65 1.27 0.91 3.82
N MET A 66 0.85 1.03 5.09
CA MET A 66 0.22 2.25 5.59
C MET A 66 1.17 3.44 5.52
N ASN A 67 2.45 3.26 5.89
CA ASN A 67 3.43 4.33 5.80
C ASN A 67 3.66 4.75 4.35
N PHE A 68 3.74 3.78 3.44
CA PHE A 68 4.01 4.10 2.04
C PHE A 68 2.84 4.83 1.38
N ILE A 69 1.61 4.31 1.51
CA ILE A 69 0.47 4.89 0.80
C ILE A 69 0.03 6.25 1.37
N THR A 70 0.35 6.53 2.64
CA THR A 70 0.03 7.82 3.24
C THR A 70 1.13 8.85 3.03
N ASN A 71 2.39 8.42 2.82
CA ASN A 71 3.51 9.34 2.63
C ASN A 71 4.64 8.65 1.86
N PRO A 72 4.52 8.52 0.54
CA PRO A 72 5.49 7.76 -0.24
C PRO A 72 6.87 8.39 -0.36
N ASP A 73 6.99 9.72 -0.33
CA ASP A 73 8.23 10.42 -0.67
C ASP A 73 9.45 9.98 0.16
N PRO A 74 9.40 9.92 1.51
CA PRO A 74 10.58 9.49 2.26
C PRO A 74 10.98 8.05 1.95
N MET A 75 10.01 7.18 1.69
CA MET A 75 10.30 5.78 1.38
C MET A 75 10.85 5.60 -0.02
N ILE A 76 10.39 6.41 -0.98
CA ILE A 76 10.97 6.41 -2.33
C ILE A 76 12.47 6.76 -2.26
N ASP A 77 12.84 7.65 -1.36
CA ASP A 77 14.22 8.08 -1.22
C ASP A 77 15.10 7.09 -0.43
N LYS A 78 14.51 6.29 0.45
CA LYS A 78 15.26 5.46 1.43
C LYS A 78 15.09 3.96 1.26
N ASP A 79 13.94 3.49 0.80
CA ASP A 79 13.64 2.06 0.77
C ASP A 79 14.25 1.40 -0.46
N PRO A 80 15.13 0.39 -0.31
CA PRO A 80 15.78 -0.26 -1.46
C PRO A 80 14.79 -0.95 -2.40
N GLU A 81 13.70 -1.51 -1.85
CA GLU A 81 12.69 -2.19 -2.68
C GLU A 81 11.87 -1.18 -3.48
N VAL A 82 11.54 -0.04 -2.88
CA VAL A 82 10.84 1.04 -3.59
C VAL A 82 11.73 1.62 -4.69
N GLN A 83 13.02 1.79 -4.41
CA GLN A 83 13.97 2.27 -5.41
C GLN A 83 14.10 1.29 -6.58
N ALA A 84 14.11 -0.01 -6.30
CA ALA A 84 14.13 -1.03 -7.34
C ALA A 84 12.87 -0.96 -8.20
N GLN A 85 11.70 -0.76 -7.59
CA GLN A 85 10.45 -0.59 -8.33
C GLN A 85 10.43 0.69 -9.15
N LEU A 86 11.03 1.76 -8.64
CA LEU A 86 11.14 3.01 -9.40
C LEU A 86 11.97 2.83 -10.67
N GLU A 87 13.04 2.05 -10.61
CA GLU A 87 13.85 1.73 -11.79
C GLU A 87 13.06 0.94 -12.83
N ILE A 88 12.16 0.06 -12.38
CA ILE A 88 11.31 -0.75 -13.27
C ILE A 88 10.18 0.09 -13.85
N CYS A 89 9.49 0.85 -13.00
CA CYS A 89 8.27 1.57 -13.39
C CYS A 89 8.56 2.92 -14.01
N LEU A 90 9.69 3.55 -13.69
CA LEU A 90 10.16 4.84 -14.23
C LEU A 90 9.23 6.00 -13.88
N VAL A 91 8.30 5.82 -12.95
CA VAL A 91 7.37 6.86 -12.50
C VAL A 91 7.34 6.84 -10.98
N ARG A 92 7.54 8.01 -10.40
CA ARG A 92 7.47 8.21 -8.95
C ARG A 92 6.01 8.27 -8.52
N MET A 93 5.63 7.44 -7.52
CA MET A 93 4.26 7.47 -7.00
C MET A 93 4.00 8.80 -6.30
N PRO A 94 2.98 9.56 -6.73
CA PRO A 94 2.64 10.81 -6.06
C PRO A 94 1.91 10.57 -4.75
N ASN A 95 2.04 11.51 -3.82
CA ASN A 95 1.28 11.48 -2.57
C ASN A 95 -0.19 11.76 -2.90
N GLN A 96 -1.07 10.82 -2.54
CA GLN A 96 -2.50 10.90 -2.87
C GLN A 96 -3.31 11.70 -1.82
N GLY A 97 -2.67 12.14 -0.74
CA GLY A 97 -3.36 12.89 0.30
C GLY A 97 -4.42 12.07 1.04
N LEU A 98 -4.16 10.79 1.27
CA LEU A 98 -5.11 9.89 1.91
C LEU A 98 -5.30 10.23 3.38
N SER A 99 -6.56 10.21 3.86
CA SER A 99 -6.83 10.20 5.29
C SER A 99 -6.45 8.84 5.87
N ASP A 100 -6.31 8.77 7.20
CA ASP A 100 -6.01 7.51 7.87
C ASP A 100 -7.10 6.46 7.63
N ASP A 101 -8.36 6.88 7.62
CA ASP A 101 -9.48 5.98 7.37
C ASP A 101 -9.47 5.45 5.94
N ASP A 102 -9.22 6.29 4.96
CA ASP A 102 -9.12 5.87 3.57
C ASP A 102 -7.95 4.92 3.36
N ALA A 103 -6.80 5.24 3.93
CA ALA A 103 -5.61 4.39 3.84
C ALA A 103 -5.86 3.02 4.47
N ARG A 104 -6.47 2.99 5.67
CA ARG A 104 -6.79 1.72 6.34
C ARG A 104 -7.80 0.90 5.53
N GLY A 105 -8.78 1.57 4.90
CA GLY A 105 -9.73 0.90 4.01
C GLY A 105 -9.02 0.30 2.80
N ILE A 106 -8.08 1.02 2.20
CA ILE A 106 -7.30 0.52 1.08
C ILE A 106 -6.48 -0.71 1.49
N LEU A 107 -5.87 -0.69 2.68
CA LEU A 107 -5.18 -1.87 3.20
C LEU A 107 -6.13 -3.06 3.33
N GLU A 108 -7.34 -2.84 3.83
CA GLU A 108 -8.33 -3.91 3.95
C GLU A 108 -8.75 -4.43 2.58
N TYR A 109 -8.89 -3.56 1.60
CA TYR A 109 -9.17 -3.96 0.23
C TYR A 109 -8.03 -4.82 -0.35
N MET A 110 -6.78 -4.45 -0.07
CA MET A 110 -5.62 -5.27 -0.45
C MET A 110 -5.68 -6.66 0.20
N ARG A 111 -6.06 -6.74 1.48
CA ARG A 111 -6.23 -8.01 2.19
C ARG A 111 -7.30 -8.87 1.54
N LYS A 112 -8.43 -8.27 1.17
CA LYS A 112 -9.49 -8.96 0.45
C LYS A 112 -8.99 -9.52 -0.88
N ASN A 113 -8.24 -8.72 -1.63
CA ASN A 113 -7.66 -9.13 -2.91
C ASN A 113 -6.70 -10.31 -2.73
N ASP A 114 -6.02 -10.39 -1.60
CA ASP A 114 -5.07 -11.47 -1.29
C ASP A 114 -5.74 -12.69 -0.63
N GLY A 115 -7.05 -12.71 -0.53
CA GLY A 115 -7.81 -13.88 -0.12
C GLY A 115 -8.19 -13.91 1.36
N VAL A 116 -7.98 -12.86 2.12
CA VAL A 116 -8.45 -12.77 3.51
C VAL A 116 -9.97 -12.68 3.52
N LYS A 117 -10.61 -13.48 4.39
CA LYS A 117 -12.08 -13.54 4.48
C LYS A 117 -12.61 -13.02 5.80
#